data_a8c0d337a439c58b8987d88f963c612d
#
_entry.id   a8c0d337a439c58b8987d88f963c612d
#
_cell.length_a   1.000
_cell.length_b   1.000
_cell.length_c   1.000
_cell.angle_alpha   90.00
_cell.angle_beta   90.00
_cell.angle_gamma   90.00
#
_symmetry.space_group_name_H-M   'P 1'
#
loop_
_entity.id
_entity.type
_entity.pdbx_description
1 polymer ?
#
loop_
_entity_poly.entity_id
_entity_poly.type
_entity_poly.pdbx_seq_one_letter_code
_entity_poly.pdbx_strand_id
1 'polypeptide(L)'
;MPEPPSVHSTAKRALDLVGAGLLLIGLSPLLGLVALSVWLDDGRPILFAQTRVGRGGVPFRLFKFRTLTHEPDDPARAAAHTTGVGGVLRRWALDELPQLWNVLRGEMSLVGPRPTVPDQVARYGPHERRRLRVRPGLTGWAQIHGRNALSWPERIDRDVWYVRNRSLRLDLQILARTPLILVRGVGVYGADAKNPSFSPGSQLHA
;
A
#
# COMPACT_ATOMS: atom_id res chain seq x y z
N MET A 1 -23.47 10.19 8.74
CA MET A 1 -23.47 11.18 7.63
C MET A 1 -22.03 11.34 7.15
N PRO A 2 -21.73 11.36 5.85
CA PRO A 2 -20.42 11.72 5.35
C PRO A 2 -20.19 13.21 5.63
N GLU A 3 -19.05 13.54 6.26
CA GLU A 3 -18.65 14.95 6.41
C GLU A 3 -18.58 15.61 5.02
N PRO A 4 -19.04 16.86 4.89
CA PRO A 4 -18.91 17.60 3.63
C PRO A 4 -17.43 17.68 3.24
N PRO A 5 -17.11 17.72 1.93
CA PRO A 5 -15.74 17.79 1.46
C PRO A 5 -15.10 19.08 1.98
N SER A 6 -14.19 18.94 2.95
CA SER A 6 -13.37 20.07 3.40
C SER A 6 -12.44 20.52 2.26
N VAL A 7 -12.03 21.79 2.24
CA VAL A 7 -11.05 22.34 1.26
C VAL A 7 -9.81 21.44 1.17
N HIS A 8 -9.38 20.87 2.31
CA HIS A 8 -8.32 19.86 2.36
C HIS A 8 -8.63 18.63 1.50
N SER A 9 -9.88 18.14 1.47
CA SER A 9 -10.22 16.93 0.71
C SER A 9 -10.18 17.17 -0.80
N THR A 10 -10.54 18.36 -1.27
CA THR A 10 -10.51 18.73 -2.70
C THR A 10 -9.07 18.96 -3.17
N ALA A 11 -8.27 19.74 -2.43
CA ALA A 11 -6.87 19.98 -2.73
C ALA A 11 -6.04 18.69 -2.68
N LYS A 12 -6.32 17.81 -1.70
CA LYS A 12 -5.73 16.48 -1.63
C LYS A 12 -6.06 15.64 -2.86
N ARG A 13 -7.32 15.67 -3.32
CA ARG A 13 -7.74 14.93 -4.50
C ARG A 13 -7.08 15.45 -5.77
N ALA A 14 -6.92 16.78 -5.91
CA ALA A 14 -6.19 17.38 -7.02
C ALA A 14 -4.72 16.92 -7.01
N LEU A 15 -4.05 16.95 -5.86
CA LEU A 15 -2.69 16.42 -5.70
C LEU A 15 -2.58 14.95 -6.11
N ASP A 16 -3.53 14.12 -5.68
CA ASP A 16 -3.57 12.68 -6.02
C ASP A 16 -3.72 12.47 -7.53
N LEU A 17 -4.65 13.19 -8.19
CA LEU A 17 -4.91 13.05 -9.63
C LEU A 17 -3.72 13.53 -10.47
N VAL A 18 -3.23 14.74 -10.19
CA VAL A 18 -2.10 15.33 -10.91
C VAL A 18 -0.84 14.49 -10.67
N GLY A 19 -0.54 14.15 -9.42
CA GLY A 19 0.64 13.37 -9.08
C GLY A 19 0.59 11.96 -9.67
N ALA A 20 -0.54 11.25 -9.58
CA ALA A 20 -0.66 9.92 -10.16
C ALA A 20 -0.60 9.96 -11.71
N GLY A 21 -1.20 10.97 -12.34
CA GLY A 21 -1.15 11.15 -13.79
C GLY A 21 0.28 11.41 -14.29
N LEU A 22 1.00 12.34 -13.65
CA LEU A 22 2.39 12.65 -13.98
C LEU A 22 3.31 11.43 -13.77
N LEU A 23 3.12 10.68 -12.67
CA LEU A 23 3.89 9.47 -12.41
C LEU A 23 3.59 8.38 -13.44
N LEU A 24 2.34 8.16 -13.83
CA LEU A 24 2.00 7.16 -14.86
C LEU A 24 2.60 7.53 -16.22
N ILE A 25 2.53 8.80 -16.62
CA ILE A 25 3.12 9.26 -17.88
C ILE A 25 4.65 9.15 -17.83
N GLY A 26 5.27 9.72 -16.80
CA GLY A 26 6.74 9.75 -16.68
C GLY A 26 7.36 8.36 -16.49
N LEU A 27 6.67 7.45 -15.81
CA LEU A 27 7.14 6.07 -15.58
C LEU A 27 6.61 5.07 -16.63
N SER A 28 5.87 5.51 -17.66
CA SER A 28 5.31 4.61 -18.68
C SER A 28 6.35 3.73 -19.38
N PRO A 29 7.57 4.21 -19.75
CA PRO A 29 8.60 3.33 -20.32
C PRO A 29 9.07 2.27 -19.31
N LEU A 30 9.24 2.65 -18.04
CA LEU A 30 9.61 1.71 -16.97
C LEU A 30 8.50 0.67 -16.74
N LEU A 31 7.23 1.10 -16.73
CA LEU A 31 6.09 0.18 -16.60
C LEU A 31 6.06 -0.83 -17.75
N GLY A 32 6.36 -0.39 -18.98
CA GLY A 32 6.49 -1.28 -20.15
C GLY A 32 7.62 -2.29 -19.99
N LEU A 33 8.79 -1.85 -19.53
CA LEU A 33 9.94 -2.74 -19.26
C LEU A 33 9.63 -3.75 -18.14
N VAL A 34 9.01 -3.32 -17.06
CA VAL A 34 8.59 -4.21 -15.97
C VAL A 34 7.55 -5.22 -16.47
N ALA A 35 6.55 -4.78 -17.24
CA ALA A 35 5.56 -5.67 -17.81
C ALA A 35 6.19 -6.75 -18.71
N LEU A 36 7.14 -6.35 -19.56
CA LEU A 36 7.90 -7.25 -20.43
C LEU A 36 8.74 -8.24 -19.61
N SER A 37 9.44 -7.75 -18.57
CA SER A 37 10.26 -8.60 -17.70
C SER A 37 9.41 -9.66 -16.97
N VAL A 38 8.23 -9.29 -16.44
CA VAL A 38 7.30 -10.24 -15.81
C VAL A 38 6.80 -11.27 -16.83
N TRP A 39 6.49 -10.82 -18.05
CA TRP A 39 6.03 -11.74 -19.10
C TRP A 39 7.10 -12.72 -19.53
N LEU A 40 8.35 -12.30 -19.64
CA LEU A 40 9.47 -13.18 -20.02
C LEU A 40 9.86 -14.15 -18.91
N ASP A 41 9.70 -13.74 -17.62
CA ASP A 41 10.08 -14.55 -16.45
C ASP A 41 9.06 -15.66 -16.14
N ASP A 42 7.74 -15.32 -16.18
CA ASP A 42 6.68 -16.25 -15.73
C ASP A 42 5.38 -16.18 -16.58
N GLY A 43 5.43 -15.58 -17.78
CA GLY A 43 4.32 -15.55 -18.73
C GLY A 43 3.13 -14.68 -18.27
N ARG A 44 1.91 -15.13 -18.58
CA ARG A 44 0.66 -14.43 -18.24
C ARG A 44 -0.01 -15.05 -17.01
N PRO A 45 -0.81 -14.27 -16.25
CA PRO A 45 -1.10 -12.84 -16.38
C PRO A 45 0.06 -11.96 -15.86
N ILE A 46 0.29 -10.80 -16.50
CA ILE A 46 1.32 -9.82 -16.08
C ILE A 46 0.91 -9.08 -14.82
N LEU A 47 -0.39 -8.76 -14.71
CA LEU A 47 -0.97 -8.08 -13.55
C LEU A 47 -1.68 -9.07 -12.65
N PHE A 48 -1.46 -8.91 -11.35
CA PHE A 48 -2.21 -9.56 -10.30
C PHE A 48 -3.22 -8.56 -9.73
N ALA A 49 -4.43 -9.04 -9.41
CA ALA A 49 -5.48 -8.23 -8.85
C ALA A 49 -6.05 -8.89 -7.61
N GLN A 50 -6.04 -8.19 -6.47
CA GLN A 50 -6.54 -8.68 -5.18
C GLN A 50 -7.58 -7.75 -4.60
N THR A 51 -8.63 -8.32 -3.99
CA THR A 51 -9.62 -7.52 -3.27
C THR A 51 -9.02 -6.94 -2.00
N ARG A 52 -9.14 -5.64 -1.84
CA ARG A 52 -8.73 -4.88 -0.67
C ARG A 52 -9.88 -4.00 -0.20
N VAL A 53 -9.77 -3.52 1.03
CA VAL A 53 -10.77 -2.64 1.64
C VAL A 53 -10.30 -1.20 1.59
N GLY A 54 -11.16 -0.34 1.03
CA GLY A 54 -10.95 1.09 0.87
C GLY A 54 -11.64 1.93 1.94
N ARG A 55 -11.85 3.21 1.60
CA ARG A 55 -12.53 4.17 2.48
C ARG A 55 -13.96 3.71 2.81
N GLY A 56 -14.32 3.83 4.08
CA GLY A 56 -15.66 3.43 4.56
C GLY A 56 -15.90 1.93 4.59
N GLY A 57 -14.88 1.11 4.38
CA GLY A 57 -15.05 -0.33 4.34
C GLY A 57 -15.44 -0.88 2.94
N VAL A 58 -15.47 -0.02 1.91
CA VAL A 58 -15.86 -0.42 0.54
C VAL A 58 -14.74 -1.24 -0.09
N PRO A 59 -15.01 -2.47 -0.57
CA PRO A 59 -14.01 -3.28 -1.25
C PRO A 59 -13.69 -2.71 -2.65
N PHE A 60 -12.43 -2.89 -3.09
CA PHE A 60 -11.97 -2.54 -4.43
C PHE A 60 -10.92 -3.53 -4.92
N ARG A 61 -10.67 -3.56 -6.23
CA ARG A 61 -9.64 -4.40 -6.86
C ARG A 61 -8.33 -3.62 -6.93
N LEU A 62 -7.36 -4.02 -6.11
CA LEU A 62 -6.01 -3.47 -6.11
C LEU A 62 -5.18 -4.16 -7.18
N PHE A 63 -4.49 -3.39 -8.03
CA PHE A 63 -3.63 -3.90 -9.09
C PHE A 63 -2.16 -3.82 -8.73
N LYS A 64 -1.39 -4.84 -9.09
CA LYS A 64 0.07 -4.85 -9.03
C LYS A 64 0.66 -5.79 -10.08
N PHE A 65 1.94 -5.64 -10.38
CA PHE A 65 2.63 -6.64 -11.19
C PHE A 65 2.70 -7.97 -10.44
N ARG A 66 2.57 -9.07 -11.18
CA ARG A 66 2.72 -10.40 -10.61
C ARG A 66 4.19 -10.66 -10.27
N THR A 67 4.45 -11.04 -9.04
CA THR A 67 5.77 -11.31 -8.49
C THR A 67 5.87 -12.67 -7.81
N LEU A 68 4.78 -13.44 -7.84
CA LEU A 68 4.69 -14.79 -7.27
C LEU A 68 4.16 -15.74 -8.33
N THR A 69 4.73 -16.93 -8.42
CA THR A 69 4.27 -18.03 -9.30
C THR A 69 2.92 -18.56 -8.87
N HIS A 70 2.69 -18.56 -7.56
CA HIS A 70 1.42 -18.90 -6.92
C HIS A 70 1.11 -17.91 -5.81
N GLU A 71 -0.16 -17.65 -5.49
CA GLU A 71 -0.56 -16.99 -4.24
C GLU A 71 -0.46 -18.03 -3.10
N PRO A 72 0.51 -17.90 -2.17
CA PRO A 72 0.62 -18.86 -1.10
C PRO A 72 -0.55 -18.73 -0.12
N ASP A 73 -1.07 -19.85 0.36
CA ASP A 73 -2.12 -19.90 1.39
C ASP A 73 -1.65 -19.19 2.68
N ASP A 74 -0.35 -19.26 2.96
CA ASP A 74 0.30 -18.55 4.05
C ASP A 74 1.19 -17.41 3.49
N PRO A 75 0.87 -16.11 3.78
CA PRO A 75 1.70 -14.98 3.39
C PRO A 75 3.16 -15.06 3.86
N ALA A 76 3.44 -15.82 4.93
CA ALA A 76 4.79 -16.04 5.42
C ALA A 76 5.66 -16.86 4.44
N ARG A 77 5.03 -17.64 3.56
CA ARG A 77 5.70 -18.45 2.54
C ARG A 77 5.90 -17.72 1.20
N ALA A 78 5.47 -16.47 1.09
CA ALA A 78 5.55 -15.69 -0.14
C ALA A 78 6.98 -15.56 -0.71
N ALA A 79 8.00 -15.64 0.14
CA ALA A 79 9.40 -15.59 -0.31
C ALA A 79 9.78 -16.83 -1.14
N ALA A 80 9.27 -18.02 -0.81
CA ALA A 80 9.57 -19.27 -1.51
C ALA A 80 8.92 -19.36 -2.91
N HIS A 81 7.88 -18.56 -3.15
CA HIS A 81 7.14 -18.54 -4.41
C HIS A 81 7.44 -17.28 -5.25
N THR A 82 8.48 -16.52 -4.88
CA THR A 82 8.85 -15.31 -5.60
C THR A 82 9.49 -15.67 -6.93
N THR A 83 9.02 -15.06 -8.03
CA THR A 83 9.63 -15.22 -9.37
C THR A 83 11.03 -14.60 -9.42
N GLY A 84 11.84 -14.94 -10.42
CA GLY A 84 13.20 -14.42 -10.54
C GLY A 84 13.25 -12.89 -10.57
N VAL A 85 12.39 -12.27 -11.36
CA VAL A 85 12.25 -10.80 -11.43
C VAL A 85 11.46 -10.24 -10.23
N GLY A 86 10.52 -11.03 -9.69
CA GLY A 86 9.62 -10.60 -8.61
C GLY A 86 10.35 -10.12 -7.36
N GLY A 87 11.47 -10.74 -7.00
CA GLY A 87 12.30 -10.31 -5.87
C GLY A 87 12.83 -8.89 -6.02
N VAL A 88 13.31 -8.53 -7.21
CA VAL A 88 13.80 -7.18 -7.53
C VAL A 88 12.65 -6.19 -7.50
N LEU A 89 11.51 -6.52 -8.13
CA LEU A 89 10.35 -5.64 -8.18
C LEU A 89 9.83 -5.32 -6.78
N ARG A 90 9.73 -6.31 -5.88
CA ARG A 90 9.28 -6.13 -4.49
C ARG A 90 10.26 -5.32 -3.66
N ARG A 91 11.57 -5.51 -3.86
CA ARG A 91 12.60 -4.73 -3.17
C ARG A 91 12.44 -3.23 -3.41
N TRP A 92 12.17 -2.84 -4.65
CA TRP A 92 12.02 -1.45 -5.07
C TRP A 92 10.57 -0.97 -5.09
N ALA A 93 9.60 -1.82 -4.68
CA ALA A 93 8.16 -1.59 -4.75
C ALA A 93 7.66 -1.22 -6.17
N LEU A 94 8.37 -1.65 -7.22
CA LEU A 94 7.97 -1.45 -8.62
C LEU A 94 6.73 -2.26 -8.97
N ASP A 95 6.52 -3.38 -8.27
CA ASP A 95 5.31 -4.19 -8.39
C ASP A 95 4.04 -3.44 -7.99
N GLU A 96 4.14 -2.39 -7.19
CA GLU A 96 3.01 -1.60 -6.71
C GLU A 96 2.64 -0.41 -7.62
N LEU A 97 3.45 -0.09 -8.64
CA LEU A 97 3.19 1.04 -9.54
C LEU A 97 1.83 0.99 -10.27
N PRO A 98 1.27 -0.18 -10.66
CA PRO A 98 -0.09 -0.23 -11.23
C PRO A 98 -1.18 0.31 -10.31
N GLN A 99 -0.94 0.43 -9.00
CA GLN A 99 -1.89 1.04 -8.06
C GLN A 99 -2.11 2.54 -8.32
N LEU A 100 -1.22 3.22 -9.07
CA LEU A 100 -1.47 4.58 -9.55
C LEU A 100 -2.78 4.67 -10.34
N TRP A 101 -3.17 3.60 -11.04
CA TRP A 101 -4.47 3.50 -11.68
C TRP A 101 -5.63 3.49 -10.67
N ASN A 102 -5.48 2.79 -9.53
CA ASN A 102 -6.45 2.84 -8.44
C ASN A 102 -6.57 4.27 -7.84
N VAL A 103 -5.44 5.02 -7.81
CA VAL A 103 -5.46 6.43 -7.39
C VAL A 103 -6.28 7.27 -8.37
N LEU A 104 -6.08 7.11 -9.68
CA LEU A 104 -6.87 7.83 -10.69
C LEU A 104 -8.36 7.50 -10.60
N ARG A 105 -8.71 6.24 -10.34
CA ARG A 105 -10.10 5.79 -10.13
C ARG A 105 -10.74 6.30 -8.85
N GLY A 106 -9.95 6.85 -7.91
CA GLY A 106 -10.44 7.36 -6.63
C GLY A 106 -10.64 6.30 -5.55
N GLU A 107 -10.23 5.07 -5.80
CA GLU A 107 -10.23 3.96 -4.86
C GLU A 107 -9.09 4.12 -3.83
N MET A 108 -7.98 4.74 -4.26
CA MET A 108 -6.80 5.03 -3.47
C MET A 108 -6.41 6.52 -3.53
N SER A 109 -5.41 6.85 -2.76
CA SER A 109 -4.68 8.12 -2.69
C SER A 109 -3.17 7.83 -2.83
N LEU A 110 -2.37 8.82 -3.20
CA LEU A 110 -0.92 8.69 -3.13
C LEU A 110 -0.46 8.45 -1.69
N VAL A 111 -1.05 9.17 -0.72
CA VAL A 111 -0.71 9.06 0.71
C VAL A 111 -1.92 8.67 1.55
N GLY A 112 -1.75 7.63 2.36
CA GLY A 112 -2.79 7.11 3.25
C GLY A 112 -2.37 5.80 3.93
N PRO A 113 -3.23 5.24 4.81
CA PRO A 113 -3.05 3.91 5.37
C PRO A 113 -2.94 2.83 4.29
N ARG A 114 -2.05 1.85 4.47
CA ARG A 114 -1.93 0.75 3.50
C ARG A 114 -3.23 -0.08 3.44
N PRO A 115 -3.77 -0.40 2.24
CA PRO A 115 -5.01 -1.17 2.13
C PRO A 115 -4.82 -2.61 2.62
N THR A 116 -5.81 -3.11 3.37
CA THR A 116 -5.81 -4.45 3.96
C THR A 116 -6.87 -5.35 3.33
N VAL A 117 -6.73 -6.67 3.54
CA VAL A 117 -7.68 -7.67 3.04
C VAL A 117 -8.98 -7.66 3.86
N PRO A 118 -10.13 -8.09 3.26
CA PRO A 118 -11.42 -8.11 3.95
C PRO A 118 -11.40 -8.88 5.27
N ASP A 119 -10.77 -10.05 5.32
CA ASP A 119 -10.70 -10.90 6.51
C ASP A 119 -9.98 -10.23 7.70
N GLN A 120 -9.01 -9.37 7.43
CA GLN A 120 -8.39 -8.57 8.48
C GLN A 120 -9.31 -7.47 8.97
N VAL A 121 -10.01 -6.78 8.04
CA VAL A 121 -10.94 -5.71 8.39
C VAL A 121 -12.15 -6.25 9.16
N ALA A 122 -12.60 -7.47 8.88
CA ALA A 122 -13.67 -8.12 9.64
C ALA A 122 -13.34 -8.24 11.14
N ARG A 123 -12.05 -8.37 11.46
CA ARG A 123 -11.54 -8.51 12.84
C ARG A 123 -11.17 -7.18 13.51
N TYR A 124 -11.38 -6.03 12.83
CA TYR A 124 -11.06 -4.71 13.38
C TYR A 124 -12.05 -4.29 14.47
N GLY A 125 -11.52 -3.88 15.60
CA GLY A 125 -12.24 -3.15 16.62
C GLY A 125 -12.46 -1.66 16.27
N PRO A 126 -13.05 -0.89 17.18
CA PRO A 126 -13.36 0.53 16.96
C PRO A 126 -12.12 1.40 16.70
N HIS A 127 -10.96 1.04 17.26
CA HIS A 127 -9.71 1.77 17.09
C HIS A 127 -9.17 1.58 15.66
N GLU A 128 -9.03 0.34 15.24
CA GLU A 128 -8.48 -0.05 13.93
C GLU A 128 -9.37 0.45 12.78
N ARG A 129 -10.70 0.43 12.95
CA ARG A 129 -11.66 0.94 11.95
C ARG A 129 -11.46 2.42 11.62
N ARG A 130 -10.81 3.20 12.49
CA ARG A 130 -10.51 4.62 12.23
C ARG A 130 -9.65 4.82 11.00
N ARG A 131 -8.76 3.89 10.67
CA ARG A 131 -7.93 3.95 9.47
C ARG A 131 -8.74 3.92 8.16
N LEU A 132 -9.95 3.37 8.19
CA LEU A 132 -10.85 3.31 7.04
C LEU A 132 -11.61 4.63 6.77
N ARG A 133 -11.43 5.67 7.59
CA ARG A 133 -12.07 6.98 7.38
C ARG A 133 -11.51 7.74 6.18
N VAL A 134 -10.33 7.37 5.70
CA VAL A 134 -9.67 7.98 4.53
C VAL A 134 -9.43 6.94 3.43
N ARG A 135 -9.14 7.40 2.20
CA ARG A 135 -8.68 6.49 1.15
C ARG A 135 -7.36 5.85 1.55
N PRO A 136 -7.18 4.55 1.27
CA PRO A 136 -5.88 3.91 1.46
C PRO A 136 -4.84 4.54 0.52
N GLY A 137 -3.56 4.49 0.94
CA GLY A 137 -2.47 5.10 0.22
C GLY A 137 -1.52 4.11 -0.44
N LEU A 138 -0.88 4.57 -1.53
CA LEU A 138 0.28 3.89 -2.12
C LEU A 138 1.47 3.95 -1.17
N THR A 139 1.71 5.12 -0.58
CA THR A 139 2.62 5.32 0.57
C THR A 139 1.85 5.90 1.76
N GLY A 140 2.50 6.00 2.93
CA GLY A 140 1.86 6.53 4.14
C GLY A 140 2.79 6.61 5.34
N TRP A 141 2.25 7.08 6.46
CA TRP A 141 3.03 7.34 7.67
C TRP A 141 3.67 6.06 8.23
N ALA A 142 2.95 4.94 8.29
CA ALA A 142 3.51 3.66 8.71
C ALA A 142 4.59 3.15 7.74
N GLN A 143 4.39 3.36 6.42
CA GLN A 143 5.36 2.93 5.41
C GLN A 143 6.70 3.65 5.53
N ILE A 144 6.71 4.96 5.82
CA ILE A 144 7.97 5.70 5.98
C ILE A 144 8.64 5.52 7.36
N HIS A 145 7.97 4.85 8.32
CA HIS A 145 8.47 4.63 9.68
C HIS A 145 8.72 3.15 10.04
N GLY A 146 8.96 2.30 9.04
CA GLY A 146 9.37 0.92 9.27
C GLY A 146 8.70 -0.14 8.41
N ARG A 147 7.60 0.16 7.70
CA ARG A 147 6.93 -0.78 6.78
C ARG A 147 6.60 -2.12 7.48
N ASN A 148 7.16 -3.24 6.94
CA ASN A 148 6.94 -4.59 7.47
C ASN A 148 7.78 -4.92 8.73
N ALA A 149 8.74 -4.07 9.12
CA ALA A 149 9.44 -4.22 10.40
C ALA A 149 8.57 -3.83 11.60
N LEU A 150 7.49 -3.06 11.37
CA LEU A 150 6.53 -2.72 12.43
C LEU A 150 5.59 -3.90 12.70
N SER A 151 5.25 -4.12 13.96
CA SER A 151 4.14 -4.99 14.35
C SER A 151 2.79 -4.44 13.85
N TRP A 152 1.76 -5.28 13.81
CA TRP A 152 0.42 -4.84 13.38
C TRP A 152 -0.17 -3.73 14.26
N PRO A 153 -0.10 -3.79 15.60
CA PRO A 153 -0.55 -2.68 16.46
C PRO A 153 0.16 -1.37 16.13
N GLU A 154 1.49 -1.38 16.04
CA GLU A 154 2.27 -0.18 15.70
C GLU A 154 1.90 0.41 14.34
N ARG A 155 1.65 -0.44 13.32
CA ARG A 155 1.18 0.04 12.00
C ARG A 155 -0.16 0.74 12.11
N ILE A 156 -1.10 0.11 12.82
CA ILE A 156 -2.45 0.65 13.01
C ILE A 156 -2.39 1.97 13.75
N ASP A 157 -1.60 2.07 14.83
CA ASP A 157 -1.44 3.32 15.58
C ASP A 157 -0.88 4.44 14.73
N ARG A 158 0.15 4.16 13.90
CA ARG A 158 0.68 5.14 12.94
C ARG A 158 -0.33 5.53 11.86
N ASP A 159 -1.12 4.58 11.37
CA ASP A 159 -2.18 4.86 10.40
C ASP A 159 -3.30 5.69 11.03
N VAL A 160 -3.70 5.40 12.27
CA VAL A 160 -4.71 6.17 13.01
C VAL A 160 -4.18 7.57 13.33
N TRP A 161 -2.89 7.67 13.71
CA TRP A 161 -2.24 8.96 13.91
C TRP A 161 -2.27 9.81 12.63
N TYR A 162 -1.92 9.24 11.47
CA TYR A 162 -2.02 9.93 10.19
C TYR A 162 -3.45 10.41 9.91
N VAL A 163 -4.47 9.58 10.13
CA VAL A 163 -5.86 9.95 9.91
C VAL A 163 -6.26 11.18 10.75
N ARG A 164 -5.75 11.30 11.98
CA ARG A 164 -6.03 12.43 12.88
C ARG A 164 -5.27 13.69 12.50
N ASN A 165 -4.04 13.55 12.01
CA ASN A 165 -3.11 14.67 11.77
C ASN A 165 -2.94 15.00 10.28
N ARG A 166 -3.75 14.40 9.39
CA ARG A 166 -3.63 14.56 7.94
C ARG A 166 -3.67 16.02 7.51
N SER A 167 -2.72 16.39 6.67
CA SER A 167 -2.63 17.72 6.06
C SER A 167 -1.83 17.61 4.76
N LEU A 168 -2.00 18.55 3.83
CA LEU A 168 -1.20 18.58 2.59
C LEU A 168 0.30 18.64 2.87
N ARG A 169 0.70 19.42 3.90
CA ARG A 169 2.10 19.49 4.32
C ARG A 169 2.63 18.13 4.76
N LEU A 170 1.86 17.38 5.55
CA LEU A 170 2.23 16.02 5.98
C LEU A 170 2.31 15.07 4.78
N ASP A 171 1.37 15.16 3.84
CA ASP A 171 1.38 14.35 2.62
C ASP A 171 2.63 14.62 1.78
N LEU A 172 3.00 15.89 1.57
CA LEU A 172 4.22 16.25 0.85
C LEU A 172 5.48 15.76 1.56
N GLN A 173 5.53 15.83 2.89
CA GLN A 173 6.63 15.27 3.68
C GLN A 173 6.75 13.76 3.51
N ILE A 174 5.63 13.03 3.51
CA ILE A 174 5.61 11.58 3.29
C ILE A 174 6.09 11.25 1.87
N LEU A 175 5.57 11.94 0.86
CA LEU A 175 5.99 11.76 -0.53
C LEU A 175 7.48 12.01 -0.72
N ALA A 176 8.02 13.09 -0.15
CA ALA A 176 9.44 13.42 -0.24
C ALA A 176 10.35 12.38 0.45
N ARG A 177 9.89 11.74 1.54
CA ARG A 177 10.65 10.70 2.26
C ARG A 177 10.55 9.32 1.63
N THR A 178 9.48 9.04 0.87
CA THR A 178 9.22 7.72 0.30
C THR A 178 10.37 7.20 -0.57
N PRO A 179 10.95 7.94 -1.53
CA PRO A 179 12.06 7.44 -2.34
C PRO A 179 13.27 7.04 -1.49
N LEU A 180 13.60 7.82 -0.45
CA LEU A 180 14.73 7.52 0.43
C LEU A 180 14.54 6.20 1.19
N ILE A 181 13.32 5.93 1.66
CA ILE A 181 12.98 4.67 2.35
C ILE A 181 13.03 3.48 1.40
N LEU A 182 12.59 3.66 0.14
CA LEU A 182 12.69 2.63 -0.88
C LEU A 182 14.15 2.28 -1.20
N VAL A 183 15.00 3.29 -1.40
CA VAL A 183 16.45 3.10 -1.67
C VAL A 183 17.14 2.39 -0.51
N ARG A 184 16.82 2.75 0.72
CA ARG A 184 17.40 2.11 1.93
C ARG A 184 16.93 0.68 2.13
N GLY A 185 15.87 0.24 1.46
CA GLY A 185 15.34 -1.12 1.58
C GLY A 185 14.80 -1.49 2.98
N VAL A 186 14.53 -0.49 3.84
CA VAL A 186 14.06 -0.71 5.20
C VAL A 186 12.68 -1.36 5.18
N GLY A 187 12.51 -2.49 5.89
CA GLY A 187 11.22 -3.15 6.08
C GLY A 187 10.60 -3.73 4.81
N VAL A 188 11.39 -4.14 3.82
CA VAL A 188 10.88 -4.89 2.65
C VAL A 188 10.32 -6.24 3.11
N TYR A 189 11.04 -6.91 4.00
CA TYR A 189 10.59 -8.10 4.71
C TYR A 189 10.47 -7.78 6.21
N GLY A 190 9.60 -8.51 6.95
CA GLY A 190 9.53 -8.43 8.40
C GLY A 190 10.86 -8.82 9.05
N ALA A 191 11.01 -8.61 10.37
CA ALA A 191 12.26 -8.86 11.11
C ALA A 191 12.82 -10.26 10.90
N ASP A 192 11.94 -11.27 10.65
CA ASP A 192 12.31 -12.67 10.41
C ASP A 192 12.11 -13.09 8.95
N ALA A 193 12.25 -12.17 7.97
CA ALA A 193 11.87 -12.37 6.57
C ALA A 193 10.39 -12.78 6.35
N LYS A 194 9.55 -12.70 7.39
CA LYS A 194 8.13 -13.01 7.37
C LYS A 194 7.31 -11.74 7.48
N ASN A 195 6.21 -11.67 6.72
CA ASN A 195 5.20 -10.65 6.99
C ASN A 195 4.49 -11.02 8.30
N PRO A 196 4.49 -10.14 9.33
CA PRO A 196 3.81 -10.46 10.57
C PRO A 196 2.31 -10.76 10.30
N SER A 197 1.83 -11.89 10.83
CA SER A 197 0.42 -12.23 10.77
C SER A 197 -0.40 -11.27 11.63
N PHE A 198 -1.60 -10.92 11.18
CA PHE A 198 -2.53 -10.12 11.98
C PHE A 198 -3.13 -11.01 13.07
N SER A 199 -2.79 -10.76 14.34
CA SER A 199 -3.46 -11.38 15.48
C SER A 199 -4.40 -10.35 16.12
N PRO A 200 -5.73 -10.60 16.18
CA PRO A 200 -6.64 -9.76 16.95
C PRO A 200 -6.29 -9.88 18.42
N GLY A 201 -6.17 -8.77 19.12
CA GLY A 201 -6.11 -8.78 20.59
C GLY A 201 -4.75 -8.82 21.24
N SER A 202 -3.64 -8.51 20.55
CA SER A 202 -2.43 -8.06 21.27
C SER A 202 -2.72 -6.67 21.87
N GLN A 203 -3.51 -6.69 22.95
CA GLN A 203 -3.73 -5.52 23.79
C GLN A 203 -2.37 -5.11 24.34
N LEU A 204 -1.98 -3.88 24.05
CA LEU A 204 -0.96 -3.18 24.81
C LEU A 204 -1.43 -3.16 26.26
N HIS A 205 -0.95 -4.10 27.05
CA HIS A 205 -0.99 -3.98 28.50
C HIS A 205 0.09 -2.98 28.91
N ALA A 206 -0.40 -1.92 29.56
CA ALA A 206 0.24 -0.87 30.35
C ALA A 206 1.04 0.17 29.59
#